data_3142d9aa0aaafc32ecff7e7168e9950f
#
_entry.id   3142d9aa0aaafc32ecff7e7168e9950f
#
_cell.length_a   1.000
_cell.length_b   1.000
_cell.length_c   1.000
_cell.angle_alpha   90.00
_cell.angle_beta   90.00
_cell.angle_gamma   90.00
#
_symmetry.space_group_name_H-M   'P 1'
#
loop_
_entity.id
_entity.type
_entity.pdbx_description
1 polymer ?
#
loop_
_entity_poly.entity_id
_entity_poly.type
_entity_poly.pdbx_seq_one_letter_code
_entity_poly.pdbx_strand_id
1 'polypeptide(L)'
;HDINVPWGDIKREAYHLMETECFTDHRASGSGGWMSLCMHGMSSVHTNCPEDYNMPDRAERDLSGWTDISKFAPLTKEWMQDEMLYDKFTRVRFMLLLPGGYIAPHADVDRIPGLGATNVAINNPDKCNLVMEEYGTMPFEPGTVFKINTGYRHAVWNRSDEPRVHMIFDGDQGVEFKKKVNENYAKMFNV
;
A
#
# COMPACT_ATOMS: atom_id res chain seq x y z
N HIS A 1 1.75 17.65 -13.13
CA HIS A 1 2.05 16.38 -13.80
C HIS A 1 1.57 15.25 -12.91
N ASP A 2 0.57 14.52 -13.38
CA ASP A 2 0.10 13.32 -12.69
C ASP A 2 1.22 12.26 -12.71
N ILE A 3 1.33 11.46 -11.65
CA ILE A 3 2.29 10.36 -11.62
C ILE A 3 1.80 9.32 -12.64
N ASN A 4 2.63 9.06 -13.65
CA ASN A 4 2.30 8.04 -14.64
C ASN A 4 2.57 6.65 -14.04
N VAL A 5 1.52 5.85 -13.88
CA VAL A 5 1.62 4.49 -13.35
C VAL A 5 1.73 3.52 -14.51
N PRO A 6 2.81 2.73 -14.65
CA PRO A 6 2.91 1.66 -15.64
C PRO A 6 2.05 0.47 -15.18
N TRP A 7 0.75 0.71 -15.06
CA TRP A 7 -0.19 -0.20 -14.40
C TRP A 7 -0.20 -1.61 -14.98
N GLY A 8 -0.10 -1.75 -16.29
CA GLY A 8 -0.07 -3.05 -16.95
C GLY A 8 1.12 -3.90 -16.54
N ASP A 9 2.29 -3.27 -16.37
CA ASP A 9 3.51 -3.94 -15.95
C ASP A 9 3.46 -4.29 -14.47
N ILE A 10 3.07 -3.35 -13.61
CA ILE A 10 2.91 -3.58 -12.16
C ILE A 10 1.88 -4.70 -11.91
N LYS A 11 0.76 -4.68 -12.63
CA LYS A 11 -0.26 -5.73 -12.53
C LYS A 11 0.31 -7.10 -12.91
N ARG A 12 1.01 -7.20 -14.03
CA ARG A 12 1.62 -8.46 -14.49
C ARG A 12 2.61 -9.02 -13.47
N GLU A 13 3.50 -8.17 -12.94
CA GLU A 13 4.47 -8.57 -11.93
C GLU A 13 3.80 -8.98 -10.60
N ALA A 14 2.80 -8.24 -10.15
CA ALA A 14 2.05 -8.57 -8.94
C ALA A 14 1.33 -9.91 -9.04
N TYR A 15 0.68 -10.20 -10.19
CA TYR A 15 0.00 -11.48 -10.41
C TYR A 15 1.00 -12.64 -10.52
N HIS A 16 2.14 -12.43 -11.16
CA HIS A 16 3.21 -13.43 -11.17
C HIS A 16 3.69 -13.76 -9.76
N LEU A 17 3.91 -12.75 -8.92
CA LEU A 17 4.29 -12.95 -7.51
C LEU A 17 3.22 -13.68 -6.71
N MET A 18 1.93 -13.44 -6.99
CA MET A 18 0.85 -14.19 -6.32
C MET A 18 0.86 -15.68 -6.65
N GLU A 19 1.33 -16.06 -7.82
CA GLU A 19 1.39 -17.45 -8.26
C GLU A 19 2.66 -18.18 -7.81
N THR A 20 3.75 -17.44 -7.60
CA THR A 20 5.09 -18.02 -7.42
C THR A 20 5.68 -17.83 -6.03
N GLU A 21 5.21 -16.86 -5.28
CA GLU A 21 5.77 -16.46 -4.00
C GLU A 21 4.81 -16.65 -2.82
N CYS A 22 5.37 -16.83 -1.63
CA CYS A 22 4.58 -16.97 -0.41
C CYS A 22 4.25 -15.61 0.19
N PHE A 23 3.01 -15.18 0.04
CA PHE A 23 2.46 -14.09 0.85
C PHE A 23 2.26 -14.55 2.28
N THR A 24 2.55 -13.69 3.24
CA THR A 24 2.37 -13.96 4.67
C THR A 24 1.16 -13.22 5.20
N ASP A 25 0.49 -13.79 6.20
CA ASP A 25 -0.63 -13.13 6.88
C ASP A 25 -0.18 -11.75 7.41
N HIS A 26 -0.98 -10.75 7.10
CA HIS A 26 -0.76 -9.39 7.55
C HIS A 26 -1.72 -9.07 8.69
N ARG A 27 -1.21 -8.89 9.92
CA ARG A 27 -1.97 -8.69 11.16
C ARG A 27 -2.97 -9.82 11.45
N ALA A 28 -2.60 -10.72 12.32
CA ALA A 28 -3.43 -11.87 12.73
C ALA A 28 -4.72 -11.49 13.48
N SER A 29 -4.78 -10.30 14.10
CA SER A 29 -5.97 -9.80 14.82
C SER A 29 -6.71 -8.73 14.03
N GLY A 30 -8.03 -8.84 13.93
CA GLY A 30 -8.90 -7.86 13.28
C GLY A 30 -8.94 -7.94 11.75
N SER A 31 -8.39 -8.98 11.14
CA SER A 31 -8.46 -9.22 9.71
C SER A 31 -8.54 -10.72 9.42
N GLY A 32 -9.03 -11.06 8.23
CA GLY A 32 -9.03 -12.42 7.72
C GLY A 32 -8.72 -12.43 6.24
N GLY A 33 -7.82 -13.32 5.81
CA GLY A 33 -7.38 -13.41 4.42
C GLY A 33 -6.65 -12.17 3.89
N TRP A 34 -6.09 -11.36 4.77
CA TRP A 34 -5.26 -10.21 4.42
C TRP A 34 -3.79 -10.61 4.51
N MET A 35 -3.11 -10.55 3.39
CA MET A 35 -1.75 -11.06 3.25
C MET A 35 -0.85 -9.98 2.63
N SER A 36 0.44 -10.12 2.82
CA SER A 36 1.43 -9.18 2.28
C SER A 36 2.72 -9.86 1.85
N LEU A 37 3.41 -9.23 0.91
CA LEU A 37 4.72 -9.60 0.42
C LEU A 37 5.57 -8.33 0.27
N CYS A 38 6.74 -8.28 0.92
CA CYS A 38 7.53 -7.07 1.00
C CYS A 38 8.61 -7.03 -0.09
N MET A 39 8.53 -6.04 -0.99
CA MET A 39 9.56 -5.76 -1.99
C MET A 39 10.73 -4.96 -1.42
N HIS A 40 10.44 -4.03 -0.52
CA HIS A 40 11.43 -3.20 0.17
C HIS A 40 11.04 -3.12 1.64
N GLY A 41 11.94 -3.44 2.54
CA GLY A 41 11.72 -3.45 3.97
C GLY A 41 12.81 -4.26 4.69
N MET A 42 12.54 -4.69 5.90
CA MET A 42 13.49 -5.49 6.70
C MET A 42 13.72 -6.89 6.11
N SER A 43 12.67 -7.49 5.55
CA SER A 43 12.73 -8.76 4.81
C SER A 43 11.48 -8.93 3.96
N SER A 44 11.46 -9.95 3.09
CA SER A 44 10.29 -10.27 2.26
C SER A 44 9.06 -10.71 3.07
N VAL A 45 9.27 -11.29 4.25
CA VAL A 45 8.22 -11.87 5.10
C VAL A 45 7.91 -11.07 6.37
N HIS A 46 8.84 -10.25 6.86
CA HIS A 46 8.59 -9.32 7.97
C HIS A 46 7.97 -8.03 7.41
N THR A 47 6.66 -8.05 7.26
CA THR A 47 5.91 -7.03 6.53
C THR A 47 5.18 -6.03 7.42
N ASN A 48 5.19 -6.25 8.74
CA ASN A 48 4.60 -5.38 9.77
C ASN A 48 5.62 -4.42 10.38
N CYS A 49 5.23 -3.76 11.45
CA CYS A 49 6.11 -2.85 12.20
C CYS A 49 7.20 -3.62 12.96
N PRO A 50 8.36 -3.00 13.20
CA PRO A 50 9.48 -3.65 13.91
C PRO A 50 9.10 -4.22 15.29
N GLU A 51 8.17 -3.58 15.99
CA GLU A 51 7.69 -3.99 17.32
C GLU A 51 7.03 -5.37 17.30
N ASP A 52 6.34 -5.71 16.20
CA ASP A 52 5.70 -7.03 16.03
C ASP A 52 6.74 -8.16 16.02
N TYR A 53 8.01 -7.83 15.83
CA TYR A 53 9.14 -8.76 15.79
C TYR A 53 10.13 -8.55 16.95
N ASN A 54 9.74 -7.80 17.99
CA ASN A 54 10.58 -7.42 19.12
C ASN A 54 11.85 -6.65 18.70
N MET A 55 11.76 -5.85 17.67
CA MET A 55 12.82 -4.98 17.16
C MET A 55 12.59 -3.54 17.60
N PRO A 56 13.66 -2.71 17.78
CA PRO A 56 13.51 -1.29 18.03
C PRO A 56 12.81 -0.58 16.86
N ASP A 57 12.00 0.44 17.12
CA ASP A 57 11.28 1.25 16.10
C ASP A 57 12.18 1.70 14.93
N ARG A 58 13.41 2.12 15.26
CA ARG A 58 14.38 2.57 14.25
C ARG A 58 14.92 1.44 13.35
N ALA A 59 14.71 0.16 13.70
CA ALA A 59 15.23 -0.96 12.92
C ALA A 59 14.69 -0.93 11.49
N GLU A 60 13.46 -0.48 11.29
CA GLU A 60 12.87 -0.34 9.97
C GLU A 60 13.63 0.69 9.11
N ARG A 61 14.08 1.80 9.69
CA ARG A 61 14.85 2.82 8.97
C ARG A 61 16.28 2.35 8.65
N ASP A 62 16.89 1.64 9.58
CA ASP A 62 18.30 1.27 9.50
C ASP A 62 18.53 0.01 8.64
N LEU A 63 17.58 -0.92 8.67
CA LEU A 63 17.70 -2.23 8.04
C LEU A 63 16.90 -2.39 6.75
N SER A 64 16.03 -1.42 6.40
CA SER A 64 15.21 -1.54 5.19
C SER A 64 16.02 -1.42 3.90
N GLY A 65 15.72 -2.29 2.97
CA GLY A 65 16.33 -2.33 1.65
C GLY A 65 15.46 -3.14 0.67
N TRP A 66 15.85 -3.15 -0.60
CA TRP A 66 15.20 -4.00 -1.60
C TRP A 66 15.46 -5.47 -1.28
N THR A 67 14.39 -6.22 -1.07
CA THR A 67 14.44 -7.65 -0.78
C THR A 67 14.66 -8.46 -2.07
N ASP A 68 14.89 -9.77 -1.95
CA ASP A 68 15.03 -10.65 -3.10
C ASP A 68 13.77 -10.68 -3.99
N ILE A 69 12.58 -10.41 -3.42
CA ILE A 69 11.31 -10.30 -4.16
C ILE A 69 11.37 -9.24 -5.24
N SER A 70 12.11 -8.14 -5.02
CA SER A 70 12.24 -7.06 -6.01
C SER A 70 12.86 -7.51 -7.34
N LYS A 71 13.55 -8.64 -7.38
CA LYS A 71 14.12 -9.24 -8.60
C LYS A 71 13.04 -9.80 -9.53
N PHE A 72 11.89 -10.17 -8.97
CA PHE A 72 10.73 -10.69 -9.71
C PHE A 72 9.73 -9.60 -10.10
N ALA A 73 9.95 -8.36 -9.64
CA ALA A 73 9.16 -7.20 -10.02
C ALA A 73 10.09 -6.02 -10.41
N PRO A 74 10.96 -6.19 -11.43
CA PRO A 74 11.97 -5.20 -11.79
C PRO A 74 11.36 -3.91 -12.32
N LEU A 75 10.28 -3.95 -13.10
CA LEU A 75 9.64 -2.76 -13.65
C LEU A 75 8.92 -1.95 -12.57
N THR A 76 8.28 -2.63 -11.62
CA THR A 76 7.72 -1.97 -10.44
C THR A 76 8.80 -1.28 -9.62
N LYS A 77 9.93 -1.96 -9.40
CA LYS A 77 11.06 -1.38 -8.68
C LYS A 77 11.63 -0.14 -9.36
N GLU A 78 11.89 -0.22 -10.67
CA GLU A 78 12.39 0.89 -11.48
C GLU A 78 11.44 2.09 -11.39
N TRP A 79 10.15 1.87 -11.63
CA TRP A 79 9.14 2.92 -11.50
C TRP A 79 9.11 3.55 -10.12
N MET A 80 9.20 2.73 -9.06
CA MET A 80 9.25 3.25 -7.69
C MET A 80 10.46 4.15 -7.45
N GLN A 81 11.61 3.80 -7.99
CA GLN A 81 12.85 4.56 -7.82
C GLN A 81 12.87 5.85 -8.65
N ASP A 82 12.29 5.84 -9.85
CA ASP A 82 12.40 6.94 -10.79
C ASP A 82 11.25 7.94 -10.72
N GLU A 83 10.02 7.46 -10.46
CA GLU A 83 8.81 8.29 -10.52
C GLU A 83 8.21 8.63 -9.18
N MET A 84 8.39 7.74 -8.17
CA MET A 84 7.89 8.01 -6.82
C MET A 84 8.89 8.87 -6.06
N LEU A 85 8.58 10.13 -5.92
CA LEU A 85 9.40 11.20 -5.38
C LEU A 85 9.57 11.10 -3.84
N TYR A 86 10.01 9.93 -3.39
CA TYR A 86 10.37 9.67 -2.00
C TYR A 86 11.87 9.81 -1.81
N ASP A 87 12.30 10.46 -0.74
CA ASP A 87 13.71 10.57 -0.38
C ASP A 87 14.26 9.21 0.08
N LYS A 88 13.41 8.43 0.75
CA LYS A 88 13.73 7.08 1.21
C LYS A 88 12.44 6.27 1.41
N PHE A 89 12.40 5.05 0.91
CA PHE A 89 11.37 4.08 1.27
C PHE A 89 11.74 3.38 2.59
N THR A 90 10.76 3.16 3.45
CA THR A 90 10.87 2.24 4.60
C THR A 90 10.24 0.90 4.25
N ARG A 91 9.03 0.91 3.71
CA ARG A 91 8.35 -0.31 3.24
C ARG A 91 7.68 -0.09 1.89
N VAL A 92 7.83 -1.08 0.99
CA VAL A 92 7.06 -1.22 -0.25
C VAL A 92 6.53 -2.65 -0.29
N ARG A 93 5.20 -2.81 -0.29
CA ARG A 93 4.54 -4.10 -0.15
C ARG A 93 3.46 -4.31 -1.19
N PHE A 94 3.37 -5.51 -1.74
CA PHE A 94 2.14 -5.99 -2.35
C PHE A 94 1.22 -6.52 -1.25
N MET A 95 -0.04 -6.13 -1.32
CA MET A 95 -1.08 -6.51 -0.38
C MET A 95 -2.15 -7.30 -1.12
N LEU A 96 -2.57 -8.40 -0.52
CA LEU A 96 -3.54 -9.33 -1.07
C LEU A 96 -4.68 -9.51 -0.06
N LEU A 97 -5.92 -9.27 -0.48
CA LEU A 97 -7.11 -9.61 0.29
C LEU A 97 -7.90 -10.68 -0.47
N LEU A 98 -7.91 -11.88 0.09
CA LEU A 98 -8.54 -13.04 -0.51
C LEU A 98 -10.08 -12.88 -0.64
N PRO A 99 -10.75 -13.66 -1.49
CA PRO A 99 -12.20 -13.77 -1.51
C PRO A 99 -12.75 -14.08 -0.12
N GLY A 100 -13.78 -13.35 0.31
CA GLY A 100 -14.31 -13.42 1.67
C GLY A 100 -13.45 -12.76 2.75
N GLY A 101 -12.26 -12.28 2.40
CA GLY A 101 -11.36 -11.61 3.32
C GLY A 101 -11.89 -10.25 3.79
N TYR A 102 -11.42 -9.82 4.95
CA TYR A 102 -11.84 -8.56 5.56
C TYR A 102 -10.74 -7.91 6.39
N ILE A 103 -10.86 -6.61 6.55
CA ILE A 103 -10.11 -5.78 7.50
C ILE A 103 -11.14 -5.06 8.35
N ALA A 104 -11.19 -5.39 9.66
CA ALA A 104 -12.16 -4.81 10.58
C ALA A 104 -11.97 -3.29 10.73
N PRO A 105 -13.01 -2.54 11.12
CA PRO A 105 -12.92 -1.09 11.29
C PRO A 105 -11.86 -0.70 12.32
N HIS A 106 -10.82 0.01 11.88
CA HIS A 106 -9.73 0.51 12.71
C HIS A 106 -9.20 1.85 12.19
N ALA A 107 -8.37 2.51 12.97
CA ALA A 107 -7.56 3.66 12.56
C ALA A 107 -6.09 3.33 12.86
N ASP A 108 -5.18 3.71 11.96
CA ASP A 108 -3.75 3.40 12.08
C ASP A 108 -2.95 4.51 12.76
N VAL A 109 -3.33 5.75 12.55
CA VAL A 109 -2.59 6.94 12.99
C VAL A 109 -3.56 8.03 13.44
N ASP A 110 -3.05 9.14 13.97
CA ASP A 110 -3.86 10.32 14.26
C ASP A 110 -4.41 10.95 12.98
N ARG A 111 -5.53 11.68 13.10
CA ARG A 111 -6.19 12.39 11.99
C ARG A 111 -5.40 13.63 11.57
N ILE A 112 -4.17 13.45 11.15
CA ILE A 112 -3.31 14.53 10.67
C ILE A 112 -3.28 14.49 9.14
N PRO A 113 -3.60 15.61 8.46
CA PRO A 113 -3.53 15.68 7.00
C PRO A 113 -2.15 15.25 6.47
N GLY A 114 -2.14 14.43 5.43
CA GLY A 114 -0.91 13.94 4.80
C GLY A 114 -0.25 12.74 5.49
N LEU A 115 -0.71 12.31 6.66
CA LEU A 115 -0.30 11.04 7.24
C LEU A 115 -1.00 9.85 6.60
N GLY A 116 -0.39 8.69 6.79
CA GLY A 116 -0.84 7.42 6.21
C GLY A 116 -0.02 7.00 5.00
N ALA A 117 -0.17 5.74 4.65
CA ALA A 117 0.56 5.13 3.54
C ALA A 117 0.04 5.62 2.18
N THR A 118 0.91 5.58 1.18
CA THR A 118 0.52 5.77 -0.21
C THR A 118 0.16 4.42 -0.83
N ASN A 119 -0.87 4.41 -1.65
CA ASN A 119 -1.41 3.21 -2.26
C ASN A 119 -1.39 3.31 -3.78
N VAL A 120 -1.20 2.18 -4.45
CA VAL A 120 -1.45 1.99 -5.88
C VAL A 120 -2.46 0.86 -6.02
N ALA A 121 -3.63 1.16 -6.56
CA ALA A 121 -4.63 0.14 -6.86
C ALA A 121 -4.17 -0.69 -8.06
N ILE A 122 -4.07 -2.01 -7.90
CA ILE A 122 -3.72 -2.93 -8.99
C ILE A 122 -4.99 -3.52 -9.59
N ASN A 123 -5.90 -3.96 -8.74
CA ASN A 123 -7.28 -4.24 -9.12
C ASN A 123 -8.23 -3.80 -8.00
N ASN A 124 -9.51 -3.77 -8.32
CA ASN A 124 -10.57 -3.57 -7.34
C ASN A 124 -11.80 -4.37 -7.81
N PRO A 125 -11.90 -5.65 -7.42
CA PRO A 125 -13.01 -6.50 -7.84
C PRO A 125 -14.36 -5.93 -7.43
N ASP A 126 -15.40 -6.20 -8.20
CA ASP A 126 -16.78 -5.87 -7.83
C ASP A 126 -17.11 -6.44 -6.45
N LYS A 127 -17.84 -5.69 -5.63
CA LYS A 127 -18.16 -6.02 -4.24
C LYS A 127 -16.98 -6.06 -3.26
N CYS A 128 -15.81 -5.56 -3.65
CA CYS A 128 -14.69 -5.30 -2.74
C CYS A 128 -14.63 -3.80 -2.43
N ASN A 129 -14.97 -3.41 -1.22
CA ASN A 129 -15.12 -1.99 -0.85
C ASN A 129 -14.17 -1.59 0.27
N LEU A 130 -13.44 -0.52 0.06
CA LEU A 130 -12.79 0.26 1.10
C LEU A 130 -13.77 1.34 1.58
N VAL A 131 -14.18 1.28 2.83
CA VAL A 131 -15.09 2.25 3.44
C VAL A 131 -14.36 3.07 4.48
N MET A 132 -14.53 4.38 4.44
CA MET A 132 -13.98 5.31 5.43
C MET A 132 -15.09 6.01 6.18
N GLU A 133 -14.90 6.16 7.49
CA GLU A 133 -15.74 6.98 8.35
C GLU A 133 -15.84 8.41 7.78
N GLU A 134 -17.03 8.99 7.79
CA GLU A 134 -17.37 10.31 7.26
C GLU A 134 -17.34 10.44 5.71
N TYR A 135 -16.62 9.56 5.00
CA TYR A 135 -16.44 9.67 3.54
C TYR A 135 -17.18 8.57 2.75
N GLY A 136 -17.59 7.48 3.41
CA GLY A 136 -18.26 6.35 2.74
C GLY A 136 -17.30 5.47 1.95
N THR A 137 -17.76 4.92 0.84
CA THR A 137 -16.94 4.06 -0.03
C THR A 137 -15.96 4.90 -0.84
N MET A 138 -14.68 4.57 -0.69
CA MET A 138 -13.59 5.25 -1.39
C MET A 138 -13.44 4.71 -2.81
N PRO A 139 -13.21 5.58 -3.82
CA PRO A 139 -12.88 5.15 -5.17
C PRO A 139 -11.47 4.53 -5.16
N PHE A 140 -11.41 3.22 -5.35
CA PHE A 140 -10.15 2.48 -5.41
C PHE A 140 -9.87 2.09 -6.87
N GLU A 141 -9.60 3.10 -7.69
CA GLU A 141 -9.48 2.97 -9.15
C GLU A 141 -8.16 2.31 -9.56
N PRO A 142 -8.19 1.15 -10.26
CA PRO A 142 -6.97 0.50 -10.74
C PRO A 142 -6.11 1.43 -11.60
N GLY A 143 -4.79 1.40 -11.38
CA GLY A 143 -3.83 2.25 -12.07
C GLY A 143 -3.68 3.66 -11.49
N THR A 144 -4.29 3.95 -10.34
CA THR A 144 -4.14 5.24 -9.66
C THR A 144 -3.24 5.16 -8.44
N VAL A 145 -2.49 6.25 -8.20
CA VAL A 145 -1.78 6.50 -6.93
C VAL A 145 -2.65 7.38 -6.07
N PHE A 146 -2.88 6.98 -4.84
CA PHE A 146 -3.64 7.79 -3.91
C PHE A 146 -3.12 7.65 -2.48
N LYS A 147 -3.36 8.68 -1.71
CA LYS A 147 -3.00 8.75 -0.29
C LYS A 147 -4.27 8.82 0.54
N ILE A 148 -4.39 7.92 1.51
CA ILE A 148 -5.53 7.84 2.40
C ILE A 148 -5.11 8.36 3.78
N ASN A 149 -5.94 9.20 4.40
CA ASN A 149 -5.75 9.54 5.80
C ASN A 149 -6.27 8.40 6.69
N THR A 150 -5.39 7.47 7.03
CA THR A 150 -5.71 6.30 7.85
C THR A 150 -5.97 6.62 9.33
N GLY A 151 -5.95 7.89 9.72
CA GLY A 151 -6.45 8.38 11.00
C GLY A 151 -7.98 8.35 11.11
N TYR A 152 -8.71 8.34 9.98
CA TYR A 152 -10.13 8.02 10.00
C TYR A 152 -10.34 6.52 10.08
N ARG A 153 -11.36 6.09 10.81
CA ARG A 153 -11.70 4.66 10.85
C ARG A 153 -12.04 4.18 9.46
N HIS A 154 -11.41 3.09 9.06
CA HIS A 154 -11.61 2.50 7.76
C HIS A 154 -11.71 0.98 7.87
N ALA A 155 -12.37 0.38 6.89
CA ALA A 155 -12.59 -1.06 6.82
C ALA A 155 -12.58 -1.50 5.36
N VAL A 156 -12.25 -2.77 5.13
CA VAL A 156 -12.33 -3.38 3.81
C VAL A 156 -13.04 -4.71 3.92
N TRP A 157 -13.87 -5.00 2.93
CA TRP A 157 -14.48 -6.32 2.79
C TRP A 157 -14.48 -6.76 1.34
N ASN A 158 -13.83 -7.87 1.06
CA ASN A 158 -13.86 -8.49 -0.27
C ASN A 158 -14.97 -9.55 -0.33
N ARG A 159 -16.13 -9.18 -0.88
CA ARG A 159 -17.27 -10.08 -1.11
C ARG A 159 -17.32 -10.62 -2.54
N SER A 160 -16.24 -10.46 -3.28
CA SER A 160 -16.10 -11.00 -4.63
C SER A 160 -15.49 -12.40 -4.59
N ASP A 161 -15.45 -13.03 -5.75
CA ASP A 161 -14.79 -14.32 -5.98
C ASP A 161 -13.33 -14.16 -6.43
N GLU A 162 -12.86 -12.91 -6.52
CA GLU A 162 -11.49 -12.57 -6.93
C GLU A 162 -10.68 -11.93 -5.80
N PRO A 163 -9.36 -12.18 -5.70
CA PRO A 163 -8.52 -11.48 -4.77
C PRO A 163 -8.39 -9.99 -5.13
N ARG A 164 -8.41 -9.11 -4.12
CA ARG A 164 -8.03 -7.71 -4.30
C ARG A 164 -6.53 -7.57 -4.09
N VAL A 165 -5.88 -6.91 -5.04
CA VAL A 165 -4.44 -6.66 -5.01
C VAL A 165 -4.17 -5.17 -5.08
N HIS A 166 -3.29 -4.67 -4.22
CA HIS A 166 -2.78 -3.32 -4.30
C HIS A 166 -1.35 -3.27 -3.78
N MET A 167 -0.66 -2.19 -4.09
CA MET A 167 0.63 -1.89 -3.50
C MET A 167 0.45 -0.78 -2.46
N ILE A 168 1.16 -0.91 -1.35
CA ILE A 168 1.20 0.10 -0.29
C ILE A 168 2.66 0.40 0.05
N PHE A 169 2.98 1.66 0.24
CA PHE A 169 4.33 2.05 0.61
C PHE A 169 4.38 3.23 1.56
N ASP A 170 5.42 3.22 2.37
CA ASP A 170 5.75 4.19 3.40
C ASP A 170 7.20 4.64 3.24
N GLY A 171 7.51 5.82 3.77
CA GLY A 171 8.87 6.35 3.78
C GLY A 171 8.92 7.85 3.97
N ASP A 172 10.12 8.40 3.85
CA ASP A 172 10.37 9.82 3.89
C ASP A 172 9.97 10.43 2.54
N GLN A 173 8.85 11.15 2.52
CA GLN A 173 8.32 11.79 1.32
C GLN A 173 9.16 13.01 0.96
N GLY A 174 9.65 13.05 -0.27
CA GLY A 174 10.35 14.21 -0.82
C GLY A 174 9.47 15.45 -0.90
N VAL A 175 10.11 16.60 -1.02
CA VAL A 175 9.42 17.91 -1.10
C VAL A 175 8.47 17.97 -2.29
N GLU A 176 8.90 17.44 -3.44
CA GLU A 176 8.08 17.45 -4.66
C GLU A 176 6.85 16.53 -4.56
N PHE A 177 6.97 15.39 -3.87
CA PHE A 177 5.82 14.54 -3.60
C PHE A 177 4.78 15.25 -2.73
N LYS A 178 5.22 15.86 -1.63
CA LYS A 178 4.34 16.64 -0.74
C LYS A 178 3.64 17.77 -1.47
N LYS A 179 4.38 18.47 -2.36
CA LYS A 179 3.82 19.54 -3.20
C LYS A 179 2.71 19.00 -4.12
N LYS A 180 2.96 17.91 -4.84
CA LYS A 180 1.95 17.26 -5.70
C LYS A 180 0.70 16.84 -4.91
N VAL A 181 0.86 16.26 -3.73
CA VAL A 181 -0.27 15.88 -2.87
C VAL A 181 -1.10 17.11 -2.50
N ASN A 182 -0.45 18.20 -2.07
CA ASN A 182 -1.14 19.43 -1.68
C ASN A 182 -1.85 20.10 -2.87
N GLU A 183 -1.23 20.14 -4.03
CA GLU A 183 -1.82 20.71 -5.26
C GLU A 183 -3.07 19.92 -5.70
N ASN A 184 -3.01 18.59 -5.61
CA ASN A 184 -4.16 17.74 -5.93
C ASN A 184 -5.27 17.89 -4.90
N TYR A 185 -4.92 17.98 -3.62
CA TYR A 185 -5.90 18.28 -2.57
C TYR A 185 -6.61 19.61 -2.81
N ALA A 186 -5.85 20.66 -3.09
CA ALA A 186 -6.42 22.00 -3.39
C ALA A 186 -7.38 21.95 -4.59
N LYS A 187 -7.02 21.24 -5.66
CA LYS A 187 -7.90 21.07 -6.83
C LYS A 187 -9.20 20.34 -6.49
N MET A 188 -9.13 19.28 -5.66
CA MET A 188 -10.32 18.50 -5.27
C MET A 188 -11.33 19.30 -4.47
N PHE A 189 -10.86 20.25 -3.66
CA PHE A 189 -11.72 21.03 -2.74
C PHE A 189 -11.89 22.50 -3.16
N ASN A 190 -11.37 22.88 -4.32
CA ASN A 190 -11.44 24.28 -4.84
C ASN A 190 -10.90 25.33 -3.85
N VAL A 191 -9.79 25.02 -3.15
CA VAL A 191 -9.14 25.90 -2.18
C VAL A 191 -7.73 26.28 -2.64
#